data_9c57b6cb48d56d7b1bbeb0ed79ebc378
#
_entry.id   9c57b6cb48d56d7b1bbeb0ed79ebc378
#
_cell.length_a   1.000
_cell.length_b   1.000
_cell.length_c   1.000
_cell.angle_alpha   90.00
_cell.angle_beta   90.00
_cell.angle_gamma   90.00
#
_symmetry.space_group_name_H-M   'P 1'
#
loop_
_entity.id
_entity.type
_entity.pdbx_description
1 polymer ?
#
loop_
_entity_poly.entity_id
_entity_poly.type
_entity_poly.pdbx_seq_one_letter_code
_entity_poly.pdbx_strand_id
1 'polypeptide(L)'
;TPGAERIQTTHRSGTFEEIHPDGTKVTKVVKDKYEIVMSDNNVLIMGDCNITINGQGKIFVKGSADVKVDGDMTTQVTGTYSVTSSGYMSFRAPRIDLN
;
A
#
# COMPACT_ATOMS: atom_id res chain seq x y z
N THR A 1 13.36 32.45 -4.05
CA THR A 1 12.04 32.83 -4.55
C THR A 1 10.97 31.99 -3.84
N PRO A 2 10.00 32.58 -3.17
CA PRO A 2 9.02 31.83 -2.37
C PRO A 2 8.25 30.77 -3.16
N GLY A 3 7.90 30.99 -4.40
CA GLY A 3 7.16 30.03 -5.21
C GLY A 3 8.00 28.94 -5.84
N ALA A 4 9.31 28.95 -5.65
CA ALA A 4 10.23 27.99 -6.28
C ALA A 4 11.06 27.26 -5.26
N GLU A 5 10.63 27.19 -4.03
CA GLU A 5 11.37 26.49 -3.00
C GLU A 5 11.39 24.97 -3.24
N ARG A 6 12.56 24.38 -3.02
CA ARG A 6 12.75 22.93 -3.07
C ARG A 6 13.40 22.50 -1.75
N ILE A 7 12.78 21.50 -1.10
CA ILE A 7 13.31 20.91 0.11
C ILE A 7 13.87 19.55 -0.27
N GLN A 8 15.14 19.32 0.06
CA GLN A 8 15.80 18.08 -0.29
C GLN A 8 16.68 17.61 0.85
N THR A 9 16.54 16.34 1.22
CA THR A 9 17.41 15.65 2.16
C THR A 9 18.02 14.46 1.41
N THR A 10 19.33 14.44 1.26
CA THR A 10 20.04 13.43 0.48
C THR A 10 21.13 12.79 1.31
N HIS A 11 21.16 11.47 1.34
CA HIS A 11 22.25 10.70 1.92
C HIS A 11 23.20 10.24 0.81
N ARG A 12 24.48 10.08 1.13
CA ARG A 12 25.52 9.69 0.16
C ARG A 12 25.27 8.32 -0.49
N SER A 13 24.42 7.46 0.09
CA SER A 13 24.02 6.18 -0.50
C SER A 13 23.07 6.33 -1.69
N GLY A 14 22.48 7.53 -1.86
CA GLY A 14 21.44 7.78 -2.85
C GLY A 14 20.05 7.78 -2.29
N THR A 15 19.88 7.48 -0.98
CA THR A 15 18.59 7.64 -0.30
C THR A 15 18.28 9.12 -0.18
N PHE A 16 17.08 9.52 -0.58
CA PHE A 16 16.72 10.94 -0.51
C PHE A 16 15.23 11.14 -0.31
N GLU A 17 14.91 12.30 0.19
CA GLU A 17 13.56 12.82 0.24
C GLU A 17 13.58 14.22 -0.36
N GLU A 18 12.65 14.49 -1.27
CA GLU A 18 12.65 15.74 -2.03
C GLU A 18 11.22 16.25 -2.18
N ILE A 19 11.04 17.54 -1.97
CA ILE A 19 9.78 18.23 -2.20
C ILE A 19 10.02 19.29 -3.29
N HIS A 20 9.28 19.13 -4.39
CA HIS A 20 9.39 20.03 -5.54
C HIS A 20 8.58 21.31 -5.33
N PRO A 21 8.86 22.36 -6.12
CA PRO A 21 8.11 23.62 -5.98
C PRO A 21 6.59 23.48 -6.17
N ASP A 22 6.15 22.49 -6.97
CA ASP A 22 4.72 22.24 -7.19
C ASP A 22 4.07 21.41 -6.08
N GLY A 23 4.82 21.01 -5.06
CA GLY A 23 4.33 20.23 -3.95
C GLY A 23 4.51 18.72 -4.10
N THR A 24 5.05 18.25 -5.22
CA THR A 24 5.32 16.82 -5.41
C THR A 24 6.40 16.36 -4.45
N LYS A 25 6.14 15.26 -3.74
CA LYS A 25 7.10 14.65 -2.82
C LYS A 25 7.60 13.34 -3.38
N VAL A 26 8.93 13.17 -3.40
CA VAL A 26 9.59 11.93 -3.81
C VAL A 26 10.43 11.42 -2.65
N THR A 27 10.22 10.17 -2.29
CA THR A 27 11.02 9.48 -1.29
C THR A 27 11.66 8.26 -1.94
N LYS A 28 12.98 8.20 -1.93
CA LYS A 28 13.74 7.06 -2.46
C LYS A 28 14.60 6.46 -1.35
N VAL A 29 14.44 5.16 -1.12
CA VAL A 29 15.23 4.42 -0.15
C VAL A 29 16.04 3.38 -0.91
N VAL A 30 17.35 3.50 -0.85
CA VAL A 30 18.27 2.66 -1.64
C VAL A 30 18.45 1.29 -1.00
N LYS A 31 18.31 1.21 0.29
CA LYS A 31 18.45 -0.05 1.02
C LYS A 31 17.14 -0.34 1.77
N ASP A 32 17.18 -0.73 3.02
CA ASP A 32 15.99 -1.10 3.77
C ASP A 32 15.28 0.14 4.33
N LYS A 33 13.96 0.07 4.37
CA LYS A 33 13.13 1.09 5.02
C LYS A 33 12.34 0.44 6.15
N TYR A 34 12.43 1.02 7.34
CA TYR A 34 11.62 0.62 8.49
C TYR A 34 10.71 1.78 8.86
N GLU A 35 9.43 1.50 8.98
CA GLU A 35 8.45 2.47 9.44
C GLU A 35 7.73 1.89 10.64
N ILE A 36 7.89 2.51 11.80
CA ILE A 36 7.32 2.06 13.06
C ILE A 36 6.41 3.16 13.59
N VAL A 37 5.12 2.84 13.72
CA VAL A 37 4.12 3.76 14.25
C VAL A 37 3.64 3.17 15.57
N MET A 38 3.92 3.86 16.68
CA MET A 38 3.64 3.35 18.02
C MET A 38 2.19 3.58 18.46
N SER A 39 1.44 4.32 17.69
CA SER A 39 0.01 4.56 17.92
C SER A 39 -0.73 4.34 16.62
N ASP A 40 -1.68 5.18 16.27
CA ASP A 40 -2.48 5.01 15.07
C ASP A 40 -1.75 5.51 13.83
N ASN A 41 -1.96 4.82 12.71
CA ASN A 41 -1.49 5.25 11.41
C ASN A 41 -2.69 5.44 10.50
N ASN A 42 -2.91 6.67 10.03
CA ASN A 42 -4.01 7.00 9.16
C ASN A 42 -3.48 7.46 7.81
N VAL A 43 -3.89 6.78 6.74
CA VAL A 43 -3.46 7.11 5.38
C VAL A 43 -4.69 7.46 4.56
N LEU A 44 -4.69 8.67 3.99
CA LEU A 44 -5.75 9.15 3.09
C LEU A 44 -5.11 9.52 1.76
N ILE A 45 -5.62 8.92 0.70
CA ILE A 45 -5.16 9.18 -0.67
C ILE A 45 -6.35 9.69 -1.47
N MET A 46 -6.26 10.93 -1.94
CA MET A 46 -7.37 11.59 -2.63
C MET A 46 -7.43 11.22 -4.12
N GLY A 47 -6.41 10.62 -4.64
CA GLY A 47 -6.35 10.16 -6.02
C GLY A 47 -6.07 8.66 -6.11
N ASP A 48 -5.29 8.26 -7.06
CA ASP A 48 -4.94 6.85 -7.29
C ASP A 48 -3.78 6.41 -6.40
N CYS A 49 -3.77 5.14 -6.03
CA CYS A 49 -2.67 4.53 -5.30
C CYS A 49 -2.19 3.30 -6.04
N ASN A 50 -0.90 3.25 -6.34
CA ASN A 50 -0.27 2.13 -7.03
C ASN A 50 0.83 1.53 -6.16
N ILE A 51 0.73 0.22 -5.91
CA ILE A 51 1.72 -0.50 -5.10
C ILE A 51 2.26 -1.68 -5.91
N THR A 52 3.57 -1.70 -6.15
CA THR A 52 4.25 -2.80 -6.83
C THR A 52 5.32 -3.37 -5.91
N ILE A 53 5.29 -4.68 -5.70
CA ILE A 53 6.26 -5.39 -4.88
C ILE A 53 6.96 -6.43 -5.76
N ASN A 54 8.27 -6.26 -6.01
CA ASN A 54 9.02 -7.16 -6.87
C ASN A 54 9.44 -8.46 -6.16
N GLY A 55 9.36 -8.49 -4.86
CA GLY A 55 9.67 -9.68 -4.07
C GLY A 55 8.42 -10.24 -3.41
N GLN A 56 8.55 -10.68 -2.18
CA GLN A 56 7.43 -11.20 -1.40
C GLN A 56 6.74 -10.09 -0.63
N GLY A 57 5.42 -10.13 -0.58
CA GLY A 57 4.63 -9.22 0.24
C GLY A 57 3.92 -9.99 1.35
N LYS A 58 3.85 -9.40 2.55
CA LYS A 58 3.16 -9.98 3.69
C LYS A 58 2.33 -8.92 4.40
N ILE A 59 1.09 -9.26 4.73
CA ILE A 59 0.22 -8.42 5.55
C ILE A 59 -0.27 -9.27 6.70
N PHE A 60 0.02 -8.84 7.93
CA PHE A 60 -0.39 -9.54 9.15
C PHE A 60 -1.18 -8.59 10.03
N VAL A 61 -2.42 -8.94 10.36
CA VAL A 61 -3.31 -8.15 11.21
C VAL A 61 -3.70 -9.02 12.40
N LYS A 62 -3.32 -8.58 13.61
CA LYS A 62 -3.63 -9.33 14.83
C LYS A 62 -5.08 -9.20 15.27
N GLY A 63 -5.73 -8.13 14.89
CA GLY A 63 -7.15 -7.90 15.19
C GLY A 63 -8.02 -8.20 14.00
N SER A 64 -9.05 -7.41 13.81
CA SER A 64 -9.96 -7.54 12.67
C SER A 64 -9.43 -6.75 11.47
N ALA A 65 -9.72 -7.23 10.28
CA ALA A 65 -9.37 -6.55 9.04
C ALA A 65 -10.61 -6.39 8.18
N ASP A 66 -10.84 -5.18 7.67
CA ASP A 66 -11.93 -4.86 6.77
C ASP A 66 -11.37 -4.32 5.47
N VAL A 67 -11.81 -4.89 4.34
CA VAL A 67 -11.51 -4.38 3.01
C VAL A 67 -12.82 -4.06 2.32
N LYS A 68 -13.02 -2.80 1.96
CA LYS A 68 -14.24 -2.36 1.31
C LYS A 68 -13.90 -1.70 -0.02
N VAL A 69 -14.57 -2.13 -1.08
CA VAL A 69 -14.40 -1.59 -2.43
C VAL A 69 -15.79 -1.21 -2.96
N ASP A 70 -15.99 0.06 -3.28
CA ASP A 70 -17.27 0.53 -3.79
C ASP A 70 -17.47 0.21 -5.28
N GLY A 71 -16.39 -0.05 -6.00
CA GLY A 71 -16.43 -0.46 -7.40
C GLY A 71 -16.13 -1.94 -7.56
N ASP A 72 -15.40 -2.28 -8.59
CA ASP A 72 -15.01 -3.66 -8.87
C ASP A 72 -13.73 -4.04 -8.12
N MET A 73 -13.65 -5.28 -7.67
CA MET A 73 -12.43 -5.83 -7.09
C MET A 73 -12.03 -7.09 -7.85
N THR A 74 -10.81 -7.09 -8.35
CA THR A 74 -10.25 -8.23 -9.08
C THR A 74 -9.06 -8.79 -8.34
N THR A 75 -9.06 -10.10 -8.12
CA THR A 75 -7.91 -10.81 -7.55
C THR A 75 -7.43 -11.84 -8.57
N GLN A 76 -6.16 -11.74 -8.96
CA GLN A 76 -5.56 -12.67 -9.91
C GLN A 76 -4.32 -13.29 -9.32
N VAL A 77 -4.26 -14.62 -9.30
CA VAL A 77 -3.13 -15.39 -8.77
C VAL A 77 -2.71 -16.42 -9.82
N THR A 78 -1.46 -16.35 -10.24
CA THR A 78 -0.93 -17.29 -11.23
C THR A 78 -0.67 -18.67 -10.63
N GLY A 79 -0.25 -18.72 -9.37
CA GLY A 79 -0.02 -19.98 -8.66
C GLY A 79 -1.24 -20.43 -7.87
N THR A 80 -1.01 -20.97 -6.69
CA THR A 80 -2.07 -21.43 -5.80
C THR A 80 -2.67 -20.27 -5.02
N TYR A 81 -3.99 -20.23 -4.96
CA TYR A 81 -4.73 -19.26 -4.14
C TYR A 81 -5.43 -20.01 -3.03
N SER A 82 -5.00 -19.77 -1.79
CA SER A 82 -5.57 -20.44 -0.62
C SER A 82 -6.27 -19.44 0.29
N VAL A 83 -7.49 -19.73 0.65
CA VAL A 83 -8.25 -18.97 1.63
C VAL A 83 -8.72 -19.94 2.70
N THR A 84 -8.31 -19.71 3.95
CA THR A 84 -8.62 -20.61 5.06
C THR A 84 -9.27 -19.83 6.18
N SER A 85 -10.35 -20.38 6.73
CA SER A 85 -11.04 -19.82 7.87
C SER A 85 -11.33 -20.95 8.86
N SER A 86 -11.05 -20.74 10.15
CA SER A 86 -11.41 -21.71 11.20
C SER A 86 -12.85 -21.56 11.63
N GLY A 87 -13.50 -20.46 11.29
CA GLY A 87 -14.92 -20.24 11.54
C GLY A 87 -15.71 -20.33 10.25
N TYR A 88 -16.71 -19.49 10.12
CA TYR A 88 -17.50 -19.42 8.91
C TYR A 88 -16.79 -18.66 7.81
N MET A 89 -16.97 -19.13 6.59
CA MET A 89 -16.60 -18.42 5.37
C MET A 89 -17.87 -18.20 4.57
N SER A 90 -18.21 -16.94 4.30
CA SER A 90 -19.45 -16.60 3.64
C SER A 90 -19.18 -15.83 2.35
N PHE A 91 -19.76 -16.31 1.25
CA PHE A 91 -19.77 -15.65 -0.04
C PHE A 91 -21.21 -15.34 -0.40
N ARG A 92 -21.52 -14.08 -0.66
CA ARG A 92 -22.86 -13.66 -1.03
C ARG A 92 -22.83 -12.85 -2.30
N ALA A 93 -23.61 -13.25 -3.26
CA ALA A 93 -23.77 -12.53 -4.52
C ALA A 93 -25.05 -13.07 -5.19
N PRO A 94 -25.69 -12.31 -6.10
CA PRO A 94 -26.78 -12.85 -6.91
C PRO A 94 -26.37 -14.08 -7.70
N ARG A 95 -25.09 -14.17 -8.07
CA ARG A 95 -24.53 -15.31 -8.79
C ARG A 95 -23.08 -15.52 -8.37
N ILE A 96 -22.69 -16.76 -8.12
CA ILE A 96 -21.32 -17.16 -7.79
C ILE A 96 -20.91 -18.25 -8.79
N ASP A 97 -19.85 -17.98 -9.55
CA ASP A 97 -19.27 -18.95 -10.47
C ASP A 97 -17.97 -19.49 -9.90
N LEU A 98 -17.89 -20.81 -9.72
CA LEU A 98 -16.73 -21.51 -9.16
C LEU A 98 -16.12 -22.45 -10.20
N ASN A 99 -16.03 -22.03 -11.38
CA ASN A 99 -15.59 -22.87 -12.48
C ASN A 99 -14.09 -22.88 -12.61
#